data_061edc32ed1b5e4ee50b09a0d23dc20e
#
_entry.id   061edc32ed1b5e4ee50b09a0d23dc20e
#
_cell.length_a   1.000
_cell.length_b   1.000
_cell.length_c   1.000
_cell.angle_alpha   90.00
_cell.angle_beta   90.00
_cell.angle_gamma   90.00
#
_symmetry.space_group_name_H-M   'P 1'
#
loop_
_entity.id
_entity.type
_entity.pdbx_description
1 polymer ?
#
loop_
_entity_poly.entity_id
_entity_poly.type
_entity_poly.pdbx_seq_one_letter_code
_entity_poly.pdbx_strand_id
1 'polypeptide(L)'
;MSHCIITGGADGIGRAVAERYARAGYAVTLVDRDAERGAALCAALRAQGASATFVAADLSDAHAIASALVELGQRPPADVIVHSAGISAVGAFAGSALAAQLAVLDVNLRAPLLLTAGLLARGRVAPGGTLVFIASLSVFTGYPGAAVYAASKDGVAAYARSLRVALEQRGINVLTVFPGPTRTAHARRYSPDNRREGRRMAPERLAELLAVAVERRQATLIPGAGNRLFAILGRLCPPLLDYAMRKTILEKLATPSA
;
A
#
# COMPACT_ATOMS: atom_id res chain seq x y z
N MET A 1 16.35 -5.85 18.60
CA MET A 1 16.20 -4.76 17.63
C MET A 1 14.87 -4.94 16.94
N SER A 2 14.03 -3.94 16.93
CA SER A 2 12.74 -4.01 16.26
C SER A 2 12.90 -4.14 14.75
N HIS A 3 11.97 -4.83 14.09
CA HIS A 3 12.07 -5.17 12.67
C HIS A 3 10.82 -4.73 11.90
N CYS A 4 11.02 -4.11 10.73
CA CYS A 4 9.95 -3.70 9.83
C CYS A 4 10.14 -4.32 8.44
N ILE A 5 9.13 -5.02 7.93
CA ILE A 5 9.09 -5.55 6.56
C ILE A 5 8.19 -4.67 5.72
N ILE A 6 8.65 -4.22 4.55
CA ILE A 6 7.91 -3.32 3.68
C ILE A 6 7.88 -3.87 2.25
N THR A 7 6.70 -4.18 1.71
CA THR A 7 6.53 -4.49 0.29
C THR A 7 6.37 -3.21 -0.52
N GLY A 8 6.88 -3.18 -1.75
CA GLY A 8 6.96 -1.95 -2.54
C GLY A 8 7.93 -0.93 -1.93
N GLY A 9 8.99 -1.43 -1.27
CA GLY A 9 9.90 -0.63 -0.45
C GLY A 9 10.88 0.23 -1.24
N ALA A 10 11.04 0.00 -2.54
CA ALA A 10 12.04 0.70 -3.36
C ALA A 10 11.60 2.11 -3.81
N ASP A 11 10.30 2.44 -3.78
CA ASP A 11 9.78 3.74 -4.26
C ASP A 11 8.57 4.22 -3.44
N GLY A 12 8.22 5.48 -3.63
CA GLY A 12 6.98 6.11 -3.19
C GLY A 12 6.71 5.99 -1.69
N ILE A 13 5.52 5.50 -1.34
CA ILE A 13 5.07 5.37 0.06
C ILE A 13 5.94 4.35 0.79
N GLY A 14 6.24 3.19 0.17
CA GLY A 14 7.04 2.15 0.80
C GLY A 14 8.44 2.62 1.13
N ARG A 15 9.10 3.35 0.21
CA ARG A 15 10.40 3.98 0.47
C ARG A 15 10.35 4.95 1.64
N ALA A 16 9.38 5.86 1.66
CA ALA A 16 9.25 6.83 2.74
C ALA A 16 9.01 6.15 4.11
N VAL A 17 8.24 5.06 4.14
CA VAL A 17 8.04 4.23 5.33
C VAL A 17 9.35 3.57 5.76
N ALA A 18 10.12 3.00 4.83
CA ALA A 18 11.41 2.38 5.12
C ALA A 18 12.39 3.38 5.73
N GLU A 19 12.52 4.57 5.14
CA GLU A 19 13.35 5.65 5.65
C GLU A 19 12.90 6.13 7.05
N ARG A 20 11.58 6.19 7.28
CA ARG A 20 11.01 6.59 8.59
C ARG A 20 11.33 5.56 9.68
N TYR A 21 11.14 4.26 9.40
CA TYR A 21 11.42 3.20 10.38
C TYR A 21 12.92 3.00 10.60
N ALA A 22 13.74 3.12 9.56
CA ALA A 22 15.20 3.10 9.69
C ALA A 22 15.70 4.21 10.62
N ARG A 23 15.22 5.45 10.45
CA ARG A 23 15.52 6.59 11.37
C ARG A 23 15.04 6.34 12.81
N ALA A 24 14.02 5.54 13.01
CA ALA A 24 13.55 5.13 14.34
C ALA A 24 14.34 3.95 14.95
N GLY A 25 15.42 3.49 14.30
CA GLY A 25 16.28 2.41 14.79
C GLY A 25 15.76 1.00 14.53
N TYR A 26 14.76 0.84 13.64
CA TYR A 26 14.32 -0.47 13.22
C TYR A 26 15.29 -1.08 12.19
N ALA A 27 15.51 -2.38 12.25
CA ALA A 27 15.98 -3.12 11.11
C ALA A 27 14.87 -3.11 10.04
N VAL A 28 15.20 -2.78 8.79
CA VAL A 28 14.22 -2.76 7.71
C VAL A 28 14.54 -3.82 6.66
N THR A 29 13.50 -4.54 6.22
CA THR A 29 13.59 -5.46 5.09
C THR A 29 12.66 -4.97 3.99
N LEU A 30 13.22 -4.60 2.85
CA LEU A 30 12.49 -4.18 1.67
C LEU A 30 12.19 -5.37 0.79
N VAL A 31 10.96 -5.50 0.31
CA VAL A 31 10.56 -6.49 -0.69
C VAL A 31 10.06 -5.74 -1.91
N ASP A 32 10.76 -5.85 -3.03
CA ASP A 32 10.40 -5.18 -4.28
C ASP A 32 10.93 -5.95 -5.48
N ARG A 33 10.34 -5.71 -6.66
CA ARG A 33 10.84 -6.27 -7.92
C ARG A 33 12.01 -5.47 -8.50
N ASP A 34 12.13 -4.19 -8.16
CA ASP A 34 13.19 -3.31 -8.64
C ASP A 34 14.44 -3.51 -7.79
N ALA A 35 15.27 -4.47 -8.22
CA ALA A 35 16.48 -4.86 -7.49
C ALA A 35 17.51 -3.73 -7.41
N GLU A 36 17.63 -2.92 -8.47
CA GLU A 36 18.58 -1.82 -8.50
C GLU A 36 18.22 -0.73 -7.49
N ARG A 37 16.98 -0.23 -7.54
CA ARG A 37 16.51 0.79 -6.58
C ARG A 37 16.47 0.26 -5.15
N GLY A 38 16.06 -1.00 -4.95
CA GLY A 38 16.02 -1.61 -3.63
C GLY A 38 17.41 -1.74 -3.02
N ALA A 39 18.39 -2.21 -3.79
CA ALA A 39 19.78 -2.31 -3.34
C ALA A 39 20.39 -0.93 -3.05
N ALA A 40 20.16 0.06 -3.92
CA ALA A 40 20.65 1.42 -3.74
C ALA A 40 20.06 2.07 -2.47
N LEU A 41 18.75 1.89 -2.20
CA LEU A 41 18.14 2.40 -0.98
C LEU A 41 18.72 1.71 0.28
N CYS A 42 18.88 0.39 0.25
CA CYS A 42 19.52 -0.31 1.37
C CYS A 42 20.95 0.16 1.62
N ALA A 43 21.73 0.41 0.57
CA ALA A 43 23.09 0.96 0.70
C ALA A 43 23.06 2.35 1.34
N ALA A 44 22.16 3.23 0.89
CA ALA A 44 21.99 4.56 1.46
C ALA A 44 21.58 4.53 2.94
N LEU A 45 20.66 3.64 3.32
CA LEU A 45 20.24 3.49 4.72
C LEU A 45 21.37 2.93 5.60
N ARG A 46 22.15 1.98 5.10
CA ARG A 46 23.32 1.43 5.81
C ARG A 46 24.41 2.50 6.01
N ALA A 47 24.64 3.34 5.01
CA ALA A 47 25.57 4.47 5.13
C ALA A 47 25.17 5.47 6.21
N GLN A 48 23.88 5.53 6.57
CA GLN A 48 23.34 6.31 7.68
C GLN A 48 23.31 5.54 9.02
N GLY A 49 23.92 4.34 9.07
CA GLY A 49 23.99 3.51 10.27
C GLY A 49 22.78 2.60 10.52
N ALA A 50 21.81 2.56 9.61
CA ALA A 50 20.65 1.69 9.77
C ALA A 50 20.92 0.25 9.31
N SER A 51 20.22 -0.72 9.93
CA SER A 51 20.17 -2.10 9.43
C SER A 51 19.12 -2.19 8.33
N ALA A 52 19.55 -2.43 7.09
CA ALA A 52 18.63 -2.52 5.95
C ALA A 52 18.99 -3.71 5.05
N THR A 53 17.99 -4.47 4.62
CA THR A 53 18.16 -5.63 3.74
C THR A 53 17.12 -5.60 2.64
N PHE A 54 17.41 -6.28 1.53
CA PHE A 54 16.56 -6.32 0.35
C PHE A 54 16.25 -7.76 -0.06
N VAL A 55 15.01 -8.03 -0.42
CA VAL A 55 14.50 -9.27 -1.00
C VAL A 55 13.89 -8.94 -2.36
N ALA A 56 14.49 -9.46 -3.42
CA ALA A 56 13.97 -9.28 -4.77
C ALA A 56 12.77 -10.20 -5.01
N ALA A 57 11.59 -9.64 -5.30
CA ALA A 57 10.42 -10.44 -5.60
C ALA A 57 9.42 -9.68 -6.48
N ASP A 58 9.02 -10.27 -7.60
CA ASP A 58 7.84 -9.82 -8.34
C ASP A 58 6.59 -10.37 -7.65
N LEU A 59 5.83 -9.48 -7.03
CA LEU A 59 4.63 -9.84 -6.29
C LEU A 59 3.43 -10.19 -7.19
N SER A 60 3.56 -10.14 -8.51
CA SER A 60 2.58 -10.72 -9.43
C SER A 60 2.78 -12.22 -9.62
N ASP A 61 3.97 -12.76 -9.27
CA ASP A 61 4.33 -14.17 -9.39
C ASP A 61 4.23 -14.90 -8.05
N ALA A 62 3.44 -15.97 -8.02
CA ALA A 62 3.25 -16.78 -6.83
C ALA A 62 4.54 -17.54 -6.40
N HIS A 63 5.37 -17.94 -7.36
CA HIS A 63 6.66 -18.61 -7.06
C HIS A 63 7.66 -17.62 -6.44
N ALA A 64 7.72 -16.38 -6.95
CA ALA A 64 8.54 -15.33 -6.35
C ALA A 64 8.07 -14.99 -4.93
N ILE A 65 6.76 -14.95 -4.68
CA ILE A 65 6.20 -14.78 -3.33
C ILE A 65 6.60 -15.94 -2.41
N ALA A 66 6.51 -17.19 -2.89
CA ALA A 66 6.91 -18.36 -2.10
C ALA A 66 8.41 -18.32 -1.74
N SER A 67 9.28 -17.95 -2.68
CA SER A 67 10.72 -17.77 -2.46
C SER A 67 11.00 -16.65 -1.47
N ALA A 68 10.33 -15.50 -1.60
CA ALA A 68 10.43 -14.41 -0.64
C ALA A 68 10.00 -14.82 0.78
N LEU A 69 8.95 -15.64 0.92
CA LEU A 69 8.50 -16.18 2.20
C LEU A 69 9.53 -17.11 2.85
N VAL A 70 10.31 -17.86 2.07
CA VAL A 70 11.43 -18.68 2.58
C VAL A 70 12.52 -17.76 3.13
N GLU A 71 12.94 -16.76 2.37
CA GLU A 71 13.97 -15.81 2.80
C GLU A 71 13.54 -14.97 4.01
N LEU A 72 12.32 -14.45 4.02
CA LEU A 72 11.75 -13.72 5.16
C LEU A 72 11.59 -14.62 6.40
N GLY A 73 11.38 -15.92 6.19
CA GLY A 73 11.31 -16.92 7.25
C GLY A 73 12.63 -17.11 8.03
N GLN A 74 13.77 -16.73 7.46
CA GLN A 74 15.07 -16.79 8.09
C GLN A 74 15.39 -15.54 8.94
N ARG A 75 14.56 -14.50 8.87
CA ARG A 75 14.74 -13.22 9.57
C ARG A 75 14.04 -13.23 10.93
N PRO A 76 14.40 -12.34 11.86
CA PRO A 76 13.63 -12.15 13.08
C PRO A 76 12.16 -11.85 12.79
N PRO A 77 11.22 -12.23 13.69
CA PRO A 77 9.84 -11.80 13.58
C PRO A 77 9.73 -10.27 13.46
N ALA A 78 8.83 -9.79 12.61
CA ALA A 78 8.64 -8.36 12.37
C ALA A 78 7.64 -7.77 13.35
N ASP A 79 8.00 -6.63 13.94
CA ASP A 79 7.09 -5.81 14.75
C ASP A 79 6.09 -5.06 13.88
N VAL A 80 6.49 -4.73 12.64
CA VAL A 80 5.64 -4.04 11.67
C VAL A 80 5.80 -4.67 10.28
N ILE A 81 4.69 -5.00 9.64
CA ILE A 81 4.68 -5.45 8.24
C ILE A 81 3.80 -4.51 7.45
N VAL A 82 4.35 -3.84 6.44
CA VAL A 82 3.64 -2.86 5.61
C VAL A 82 3.46 -3.38 4.19
N HIS A 83 2.23 -3.71 3.83
CA HIS A 83 1.84 -4.05 2.47
C HIS A 83 1.59 -2.76 1.68
N SER A 84 2.66 -2.19 1.08
CA SER A 84 2.62 -0.96 0.30
C SER A 84 2.77 -1.18 -1.20
N ALA A 85 3.20 -2.35 -1.64
CA ALA A 85 3.26 -2.67 -3.07
C ALA A 85 1.89 -2.47 -3.73
N GLY A 86 1.92 -1.88 -4.92
CA GLY A 86 0.68 -1.66 -5.66
C GLY A 86 0.93 -1.09 -7.05
N ILE A 87 0.11 -1.54 -7.99
CA ILE A 87 0.07 -1.05 -9.36
C ILE A 87 -1.37 -0.66 -9.72
N SER A 88 -1.55 0.03 -10.86
CA SER A 88 -2.86 0.36 -11.39
C SER A 88 -2.92 0.06 -12.89
N ALA A 89 -4.11 -0.20 -13.39
CA ALA A 89 -4.45 -0.20 -14.81
C ALA A 89 -5.53 0.86 -15.01
N VAL A 90 -5.25 1.86 -15.84
CA VAL A 90 -6.11 3.03 -16.06
C VAL A 90 -6.52 3.08 -17.51
N GLY A 91 -7.76 3.44 -17.78
CA GLY A 91 -8.30 3.58 -19.12
C GLY A 91 -9.79 3.27 -19.17
N ALA A 92 -10.35 3.30 -20.39
CA ALA A 92 -11.72 2.84 -20.62
C ALA A 92 -11.80 1.34 -20.31
N PHE A 93 -12.83 0.94 -19.56
CA PHE A 93 -12.98 -0.44 -19.10
C PHE A 93 -12.97 -1.44 -20.26
N ALA A 94 -13.70 -1.15 -21.33
CA ALA A 94 -13.80 -2.03 -22.51
C ALA A 94 -12.50 -2.15 -23.33
N GLY A 95 -11.54 -1.22 -23.16
CA GLY A 95 -10.26 -1.24 -23.90
C GLY A 95 -9.05 -1.69 -23.08
N SER A 96 -9.24 -2.03 -21.82
CA SER A 96 -8.13 -2.45 -20.96
C SER A 96 -7.74 -3.89 -21.21
N ALA A 97 -6.44 -4.17 -21.42
CA ALA A 97 -5.92 -5.51 -21.56
C ALA A 97 -6.20 -6.34 -20.28
N LEU A 98 -6.84 -7.49 -20.42
CA LEU A 98 -7.20 -8.37 -19.29
C LEU A 98 -5.97 -8.74 -18.45
N ALA A 99 -4.83 -9.03 -19.08
CA ALA A 99 -3.59 -9.36 -18.38
C ALA A 99 -3.13 -8.23 -17.44
N ALA A 100 -3.25 -6.96 -17.86
CA ALA A 100 -2.90 -5.82 -17.00
C ALA A 100 -3.87 -5.69 -15.82
N GLN A 101 -5.15 -5.99 -16.01
CA GLN A 101 -6.15 -5.99 -14.94
C GLN A 101 -5.89 -7.11 -13.93
N LEU A 102 -5.58 -8.33 -14.40
CA LEU A 102 -5.24 -9.45 -13.52
C LEU A 102 -3.97 -9.17 -12.72
N ALA A 103 -2.94 -8.58 -13.34
CA ALA A 103 -1.73 -8.17 -12.62
C ALA A 103 -2.02 -7.19 -11.47
N VAL A 104 -3.01 -6.29 -11.62
CA VAL A 104 -3.45 -5.41 -10.52
C VAL A 104 -4.01 -6.22 -9.35
N LEU A 105 -4.84 -7.24 -9.61
CA LEU A 105 -5.36 -8.11 -8.56
C LEU A 105 -4.25 -8.93 -7.90
N ASP A 106 -3.31 -9.44 -8.70
CA ASP A 106 -2.19 -10.23 -8.20
C ASP A 106 -1.32 -9.43 -7.24
N VAL A 107 -0.86 -8.25 -7.65
CA VAL A 107 0.03 -7.42 -6.82
C VAL A 107 -0.70 -6.78 -5.65
N ASN A 108 -1.89 -6.20 -5.89
CA ASN A 108 -2.54 -5.38 -4.87
C ASN A 108 -3.33 -6.19 -3.85
N LEU A 109 -3.84 -7.37 -4.22
CA LEU A 109 -4.71 -8.19 -3.38
C LEU A 109 -4.11 -9.55 -3.07
N ARG A 110 -3.83 -10.39 -4.08
CA ARG A 110 -3.33 -11.75 -3.86
C ARG A 110 -2.01 -11.77 -3.09
N ALA A 111 -1.05 -10.92 -3.46
CA ALA A 111 0.26 -10.90 -2.81
C ALA A 111 0.18 -10.57 -1.31
N PRO A 112 -0.49 -9.49 -0.84
CA PRO A 112 -0.64 -9.26 0.59
C PRO A 112 -1.38 -10.38 1.32
N LEU A 113 -2.34 -11.08 0.69
CA LEU A 113 -2.99 -12.24 1.29
C LEU A 113 -1.98 -13.39 1.50
N LEU A 114 -1.24 -13.76 0.46
CA LEU A 114 -0.27 -14.85 0.51
C LEU A 114 0.88 -14.56 1.49
N LEU A 115 1.43 -13.34 1.43
CA LEU A 115 2.50 -12.93 2.33
C LEU A 115 2.04 -12.91 3.80
N THR A 116 0.87 -12.33 4.07
CA THR A 116 0.33 -12.30 5.43
C THR A 116 0.10 -13.71 5.97
N ALA A 117 -0.59 -14.57 5.22
CA ALA A 117 -0.85 -15.95 5.63
C ALA A 117 0.46 -16.73 5.84
N GLY A 118 1.41 -16.59 4.90
CA GLY A 118 2.70 -17.26 4.98
C GLY A 118 3.57 -16.80 6.15
N LEU A 119 3.60 -15.50 6.47
CA LEU A 119 4.34 -14.96 7.60
C LEU A 119 3.70 -15.32 8.94
N LEU A 120 2.37 -15.29 9.03
CA LEU A 120 1.64 -15.73 10.23
C LEU A 120 1.83 -17.22 10.53
N ALA A 121 1.76 -18.07 9.50
CA ALA A 121 1.97 -19.52 9.63
C ALA A 121 3.39 -19.87 10.09
N ARG A 122 4.37 -19.06 9.73
CA ARG A 122 5.78 -19.23 10.11
C ARG A 122 6.18 -18.53 11.41
N GLY A 123 5.22 -17.88 12.11
CA GLY A 123 5.52 -17.13 13.33
C GLY A 123 6.43 -15.92 13.08
N ARG A 124 6.34 -15.30 11.90
CA ARG A 124 7.18 -14.14 11.52
C ARG A 124 6.53 -12.78 11.82
N VAL A 125 5.41 -12.76 12.49
CA VAL A 125 4.82 -11.55 13.09
C VAL A 125 5.10 -11.60 14.59
N ALA A 126 5.77 -10.58 15.12
CA ALA A 126 6.12 -10.51 16.54
C ALA A 126 4.85 -10.44 17.41
N PRO A 127 4.90 -10.96 18.66
CA PRO A 127 3.84 -10.71 19.64
C PRO A 127 3.61 -9.18 19.79
N GLY A 128 2.36 -8.75 19.72
CA GLY A 128 2.04 -7.32 19.75
C GLY A 128 2.31 -6.55 18.44
N GLY A 129 2.81 -7.22 17.42
CA GLY A 129 3.13 -6.61 16.12
C GLY A 129 1.94 -6.03 15.39
N THR A 130 2.20 -5.29 14.32
CA THR A 130 1.18 -4.62 13.49
C THR A 130 1.30 -4.98 12.02
N LEU A 131 0.21 -5.42 11.43
CA LEU A 131 0.03 -5.57 9.98
C LEU A 131 -0.59 -4.29 9.42
N VAL A 132 0.07 -3.66 8.45
CA VAL A 132 -0.40 -2.42 7.81
C VAL A 132 -0.74 -2.69 6.36
N PHE A 133 -1.95 -2.34 5.96
CA PHE A 133 -2.43 -2.49 4.58
C PHE A 133 -2.69 -1.11 3.97
N ILE A 134 -1.98 -0.80 2.87
CA ILE A 134 -2.22 0.44 2.11
C ILE A 134 -3.37 0.21 1.13
N ALA A 135 -4.56 0.64 1.54
CA ALA A 135 -5.76 0.69 0.72
C ALA A 135 -5.81 1.99 -0.12
N SER A 136 -6.97 2.60 -0.29
CA SER A 136 -7.16 3.85 -1.04
C SER A 136 -8.48 4.51 -0.64
N LEU A 137 -8.61 5.81 -0.89
CA LEU A 137 -9.92 6.51 -0.84
C LEU A 137 -10.91 6.01 -1.90
N SER A 138 -10.45 5.31 -2.95
CA SER A 138 -11.35 4.68 -3.94
C SER A 138 -12.32 3.66 -3.33
N VAL A 139 -12.06 3.16 -2.12
CA VAL A 139 -12.98 2.31 -1.33
C VAL A 139 -14.31 3.01 -0.99
N PHE A 140 -14.35 4.33 -1.06
CA PHE A 140 -15.52 5.13 -0.64
C PHE A 140 -16.33 5.70 -1.82
N THR A 141 -16.01 5.34 -3.05
CA THR A 141 -16.68 5.88 -4.25
C THR A 141 -16.46 4.98 -5.47
N GLY A 142 -17.34 5.06 -6.46
CA GLY A 142 -17.04 4.53 -7.79
C GLY A 142 -15.80 5.22 -8.39
N TYR A 143 -14.86 4.44 -8.93
CA TYR A 143 -13.62 4.97 -9.52
C TYR A 143 -13.57 4.64 -11.02
N PRO A 144 -14.27 5.41 -11.88
CA PRO A 144 -14.32 5.17 -13.31
C PRO A 144 -12.91 5.34 -13.91
N GLY A 145 -12.54 4.45 -14.82
CA GLY A 145 -11.22 4.42 -15.43
C GLY A 145 -10.15 3.64 -14.64
N ALA A 146 -10.46 3.13 -13.44
CA ALA A 146 -9.59 2.23 -12.68
C ALA A 146 -10.38 1.25 -11.80
N ALA A 147 -11.42 0.62 -12.37
CA ALA A 147 -12.36 -0.22 -11.63
C ALA A 147 -11.68 -1.41 -10.93
N VAL A 148 -10.74 -2.10 -11.61
CA VAL A 148 -10.03 -3.24 -11.02
C VAL A 148 -9.08 -2.80 -9.90
N TYR A 149 -8.46 -1.62 -10.03
CA TYR A 149 -7.69 -1.04 -8.93
C TYR A 149 -8.59 -0.78 -7.71
N ALA A 150 -9.75 -0.13 -7.90
CA ALA A 150 -10.70 0.09 -6.81
C ALA A 150 -11.12 -1.24 -6.16
N ALA A 151 -11.53 -2.23 -6.96
CA ALA A 151 -11.90 -3.56 -6.47
C ALA A 151 -10.76 -4.23 -5.67
N SER A 152 -9.50 -4.11 -6.13
CA SER A 152 -8.34 -4.64 -5.41
C SER A 152 -8.14 -3.97 -4.04
N LYS A 153 -8.35 -2.65 -3.96
CA LYS A 153 -8.22 -1.88 -2.71
C LYS A 153 -9.38 -2.11 -1.75
N ASP A 154 -10.60 -2.33 -2.28
CA ASP A 154 -11.76 -2.79 -1.50
C ASP A 154 -11.52 -4.19 -0.91
N GLY A 155 -11.02 -5.11 -1.73
CA GLY A 155 -10.64 -6.45 -1.28
C GLY A 155 -9.62 -6.43 -0.15
N VAL A 156 -8.56 -5.63 -0.29
CA VAL A 156 -7.55 -5.44 0.78
C VAL A 156 -8.17 -4.86 2.05
N ALA A 157 -9.05 -3.85 1.93
CA ALA A 157 -9.69 -3.25 3.09
C ALA A 157 -10.65 -4.23 3.80
N ALA A 158 -11.38 -5.06 3.03
CA ALA A 158 -12.23 -6.11 3.57
C ALA A 158 -11.41 -7.20 4.26
N TYR A 159 -10.31 -7.65 3.65
CA TYR A 159 -9.39 -8.60 4.23
C TYR A 159 -8.79 -8.10 5.55
N ALA A 160 -8.28 -6.87 5.56
CA ALA A 160 -7.73 -6.25 6.77
C ALA A 160 -8.76 -6.15 7.90
N ARG A 161 -10.04 -5.82 7.60
CA ARG A 161 -11.11 -5.83 8.61
C ARG A 161 -11.33 -7.21 9.23
N SER A 162 -11.36 -8.24 8.39
CA SER A 162 -11.57 -9.62 8.84
C SER A 162 -10.38 -10.12 9.67
N LEU A 163 -9.15 -9.82 9.24
CA LEU A 163 -7.94 -10.15 9.98
C LEU A 163 -7.88 -9.48 11.35
N ARG A 164 -8.32 -8.23 11.45
CA ARG A 164 -8.33 -7.52 12.74
C ARG A 164 -9.11 -8.26 13.80
N VAL A 165 -10.31 -8.79 13.45
CA VAL A 165 -11.11 -9.60 14.35
C VAL A 165 -10.42 -10.94 14.65
N ALA A 166 -9.93 -11.62 13.63
CA ALA A 166 -9.30 -12.93 13.76
C ALA A 166 -7.99 -12.92 14.59
N LEU A 167 -7.25 -11.81 14.57
CA LEU A 167 -5.93 -11.69 15.20
C LEU A 167 -5.97 -10.96 16.54
N GLU A 168 -7.13 -10.48 16.99
CA GLU A 168 -7.29 -9.75 18.25
C GLU A 168 -6.78 -10.55 19.44
N GLN A 169 -7.18 -11.82 19.57
CA GLN A 169 -6.74 -12.71 20.65
C GLN A 169 -5.23 -13.01 20.60
N ARG A 170 -4.60 -12.87 19.44
CA ARG A 170 -3.14 -13.02 19.28
C ARG A 170 -2.39 -11.73 19.61
N GLY A 171 -3.07 -10.66 20.00
CA GLY A 171 -2.50 -9.35 20.27
C GLY A 171 -1.91 -8.65 19.06
N ILE A 172 -2.11 -9.16 17.84
CA ILE A 172 -1.61 -8.57 16.60
C ILE A 172 -2.58 -7.48 16.15
N ASN A 173 -2.06 -6.25 15.98
CA ASN A 173 -2.83 -5.13 15.47
C ASN A 173 -2.93 -5.15 13.94
N VAL A 174 -4.03 -4.65 13.39
CA VAL A 174 -4.22 -4.51 11.93
C VAL A 174 -4.68 -3.09 11.62
N LEU A 175 -3.80 -2.34 10.97
CA LEU A 175 -4.04 -0.97 10.51
C LEU A 175 -4.36 -0.94 9.02
N THR A 176 -5.50 -0.38 8.64
CA THR A 176 -5.83 -0.08 7.25
C THR A 176 -5.64 1.41 7.00
N VAL A 177 -4.79 1.75 6.04
CA VAL A 177 -4.51 3.13 5.65
C VAL A 177 -5.25 3.43 4.35
N PHE A 178 -5.99 4.55 4.30
CA PHE A 178 -6.72 5.02 3.12
C PHE A 178 -6.13 6.36 2.65
N PRO A 179 -4.99 6.33 1.93
CA PRO A 179 -4.39 7.55 1.44
C PRO A 179 -5.28 8.22 0.39
N GLY A 180 -5.30 9.54 0.41
CA GLY A 180 -5.69 10.34 -0.75
C GLY A 180 -4.54 10.44 -1.76
N PRO A 181 -4.66 11.33 -2.74
CA PRO A 181 -3.60 11.56 -3.71
C PRO A 181 -2.27 11.87 -3.02
N THR A 182 -1.28 10.99 -3.23
CA THR A 182 0.08 11.10 -2.66
C THR A 182 1.07 11.38 -3.79
N ARG A 183 2.06 12.25 -3.57
CA ARG A 183 3.04 12.67 -4.56
C ARG A 183 4.09 11.58 -4.78
N THR A 184 3.80 10.62 -5.65
CA THR A 184 4.65 9.48 -5.99
C THR A 184 4.76 9.31 -7.50
N ALA A 185 5.77 8.58 -7.98
CA ALA A 185 5.89 8.20 -9.38
C ALA A 185 4.65 7.41 -9.86
N HIS A 186 4.12 6.52 -9.03
CA HIS A 186 2.86 5.81 -9.27
C HIS A 186 1.70 6.78 -9.53
N ALA A 187 1.51 7.77 -8.65
CA ALA A 187 0.42 8.73 -8.80
C ALA A 187 0.58 9.61 -10.05
N ARG A 188 1.82 9.97 -10.42
CA ARG A 188 2.09 10.69 -11.68
C ARG A 188 1.75 9.87 -12.90
N ARG A 189 2.13 8.58 -12.90
CA ARG A 189 1.92 7.67 -14.03
C ARG A 189 0.45 7.38 -14.30
N TYR A 190 -0.37 7.27 -13.27
CA TYR A 190 -1.76 6.82 -13.38
C TYR A 190 -2.80 7.93 -13.16
N SER A 191 -2.39 9.16 -12.88
CA SER A 191 -3.32 10.28 -12.77
C SER A 191 -3.68 10.84 -14.15
N PRO A 192 -4.95 11.11 -14.40
CA PRO A 192 -5.37 11.79 -15.63
C PRO A 192 -4.92 13.27 -15.69
N ASP A 193 -4.56 13.84 -14.53
CA ASP A 193 -4.15 15.25 -14.43
C ASP A 193 -3.11 15.43 -13.32
N ASN A 194 -1.94 15.94 -13.69
CA ASN A 194 -0.82 16.20 -12.77
C ASN A 194 -0.61 17.71 -12.49
N ARG A 195 -1.45 18.62 -13.03
CA ARG A 195 -1.29 20.07 -12.84
C ARG A 195 -1.34 20.50 -11.38
N ARG A 196 -1.97 19.73 -10.52
CA ARG A 196 -2.09 19.98 -9.08
C ARG A 196 -1.24 19.03 -8.23
N GLU A 197 -0.17 18.47 -8.78
CA GLU A 197 0.68 17.52 -8.06
C GLU A 197 1.24 18.10 -6.76
N GLY A 198 1.58 19.38 -6.72
CA GLY A 198 2.07 20.06 -5.51
C GLY A 198 1.09 20.06 -4.33
N ARG A 199 -0.22 19.85 -4.59
CA ARG A 199 -1.26 19.72 -3.55
C ARG A 199 -1.40 18.32 -2.99
N ARG A 200 -0.76 17.31 -3.62
CA ARG A 200 -0.77 15.93 -3.14
C ARG A 200 0.09 15.84 -1.88
N MET A 201 -0.34 14.99 -0.95
CA MET A 201 0.44 14.73 0.27
C MET A 201 1.82 14.19 -0.07
N ALA A 202 2.86 14.67 0.60
CA ALA A 202 4.20 14.09 0.49
C ALA A 202 4.22 12.68 1.09
N PRO A 203 4.88 11.68 0.47
CA PRO A 203 4.96 10.34 1.00
C PRO A 203 5.62 10.29 2.39
N GLU A 204 6.58 11.17 2.67
CA GLU A 204 7.23 11.30 3.97
C GLU A 204 6.21 11.68 5.07
N ARG A 205 5.29 12.62 4.75
CA ARG A 205 4.23 13.00 5.69
C ARG A 205 3.27 11.86 5.96
N LEU A 206 2.95 11.07 4.94
CA LEU A 206 2.13 9.88 5.10
C LEU A 206 2.83 8.84 5.99
N ALA A 207 4.14 8.62 5.79
CA ALA A 207 4.94 7.70 6.59
C ALA A 207 4.98 8.10 8.08
N GLU A 208 5.11 9.40 8.39
CA GLU A 208 5.03 9.89 9.77
C GLU A 208 3.65 9.62 10.40
N LEU A 209 2.56 9.92 9.68
CA LEU A 209 1.21 9.66 10.17
C LEU A 209 0.95 8.17 10.37
N LEU A 210 1.48 7.32 9.48
CA LEU A 210 1.39 5.88 9.58
C LEU A 210 2.13 5.36 10.81
N ALA A 211 3.36 5.82 11.07
CA ALA A 211 4.14 5.42 12.24
C ALA A 211 3.39 5.78 13.54
N VAL A 212 2.87 6.99 13.65
CA VAL A 212 2.04 7.40 14.81
C VAL A 212 0.78 6.53 14.95
N ALA A 213 0.13 6.17 13.83
CA ALA A 213 -1.05 5.31 13.87
C ALA A 213 -0.72 3.88 14.34
N VAL A 214 0.45 3.35 13.94
CA VAL A 214 0.98 2.06 14.44
C VAL A 214 1.26 2.12 15.93
N GLU A 215 1.99 3.13 16.41
CA GLU A 215 2.30 3.33 17.83
C GLU A 215 1.04 3.42 18.68
N ARG A 216 0.00 4.09 18.17
CA ARG A 216 -1.31 4.22 18.82
C ARG A 216 -2.23 3.02 18.61
N ARG A 217 -1.79 1.97 17.94
CA ARG A 217 -2.55 0.76 17.63
C ARG A 217 -3.91 1.07 16.96
N GLN A 218 -3.92 2.07 16.09
CA GLN A 218 -5.16 2.44 15.38
C GLN A 218 -5.58 1.35 14.40
N ALA A 219 -6.88 1.17 14.24
CA ALA A 219 -7.44 0.25 13.25
C ALA A 219 -7.53 0.87 11.85
N THR A 220 -7.61 2.19 11.76
CA THR A 220 -7.85 2.92 10.51
C THR A 220 -7.14 4.26 10.52
N LEU A 221 -6.49 4.59 9.39
CA LEU A 221 -5.90 5.90 9.15
C LEU A 221 -6.45 6.50 7.84
N ILE A 222 -7.13 7.62 7.92
CA ILE A 222 -7.52 8.45 6.76
C ILE A 222 -6.80 9.79 6.92
N PRO A 223 -5.70 10.04 6.19
CA PRO A 223 -4.89 11.24 6.35
C PRO A 223 -5.58 12.48 5.79
N GLY A 224 -5.68 13.55 6.59
CA GLY A 224 -6.24 14.85 6.19
C GLY A 224 -7.75 14.97 6.39
N ALA A 225 -8.19 16.16 6.83
CA ALA A 225 -9.60 16.44 7.14
C ALA A 225 -10.50 16.31 5.90
N GLY A 226 -10.05 16.82 4.74
CA GLY A 226 -10.81 16.69 3.48
C GLY A 226 -11.02 15.25 3.05
N ASN A 227 -10.01 14.39 3.22
CA ASN A 227 -10.13 12.96 2.91
C ASN A 227 -11.09 12.25 3.88
N ARG A 228 -11.11 12.64 5.15
CA ARG A 228 -12.09 12.10 6.12
C ARG A 228 -13.51 12.49 5.75
N LEU A 229 -13.73 13.77 5.38
CA LEU A 229 -15.03 14.22 4.92
C LEU A 229 -15.46 13.48 3.65
N PHE A 230 -14.55 13.30 2.69
CA PHE A 230 -14.80 12.50 1.49
C PHE A 230 -15.22 11.07 1.83
N ALA A 231 -14.53 10.41 2.75
CA ALA A 231 -14.86 9.05 3.18
C ALA A 231 -16.24 8.98 3.89
N ILE A 232 -16.59 9.98 4.69
CA ILE A 232 -17.91 10.08 5.34
C ILE A 232 -19.00 10.25 4.28
N LEU A 233 -18.83 11.20 3.35
CA LEU A 233 -19.80 11.43 2.28
C LEU A 233 -19.96 10.19 1.39
N GLY A 234 -18.87 9.47 1.09
CA GLY A 234 -18.94 8.24 0.30
C GLY A 234 -19.73 7.12 0.96
N ARG A 235 -19.74 7.07 2.29
CA ARG A 235 -20.55 6.11 3.05
C ARG A 235 -22.02 6.53 3.19
N LEU A 236 -22.29 7.81 3.38
CA LEU A 236 -23.64 8.32 3.66
C LEU A 236 -24.42 8.67 2.41
N CYS A 237 -23.72 9.14 1.36
CA CYS A 237 -24.35 9.60 0.13
C CYS A 237 -23.53 9.17 -1.11
N PRO A 238 -23.43 7.85 -1.42
CA PRO A 238 -22.65 7.35 -2.56
C PRO A 238 -23.00 8.01 -3.90
N PRO A 239 -24.30 8.25 -4.26
CA PRO A 239 -24.65 8.83 -5.55
C PRO A 239 -24.03 10.23 -5.80
N LEU A 240 -23.85 11.02 -4.72
CA LEU A 240 -23.22 12.34 -4.83
C LEU A 240 -21.76 12.23 -5.25
N LEU A 241 -21.01 11.31 -4.63
CA LEU A 241 -19.62 11.11 -4.99
C LEU A 241 -19.45 10.43 -6.35
N ASP A 242 -20.31 9.49 -6.69
CA ASP A 242 -20.28 8.85 -8.01
C ASP A 242 -20.55 9.88 -9.13
N TYR A 243 -21.47 10.82 -8.92
CA TYR A 243 -21.68 11.93 -9.84
C TYR A 243 -20.42 12.82 -9.95
N ALA A 244 -19.80 13.18 -8.83
CA ALA A 244 -18.57 13.97 -8.82
C ALA A 244 -17.42 13.24 -9.53
N MET A 245 -17.27 11.94 -9.33
CA MET A 245 -16.24 11.12 -9.98
C MET A 245 -16.48 10.97 -11.47
N ARG A 246 -17.75 10.85 -11.92
CA ARG A 246 -18.09 10.86 -13.33
C ARG A 246 -17.64 12.18 -14.00
N LYS A 247 -17.94 13.30 -13.42
CA LYS A 247 -17.57 14.64 -13.91
C LYS A 247 -16.06 14.89 -13.92
N THR A 248 -15.37 14.43 -12.89
CA THR A 248 -13.94 14.75 -12.70
C THR A 248 -12.99 13.76 -13.36
N ILE A 249 -13.41 12.53 -13.59
CA ILE A 249 -12.55 11.46 -14.15
C ILE A 249 -13.10 10.96 -15.47
N LEU A 250 -14.34 10.44 -15.51
CA LEU A 250 -14.85 9.76 -16.70
C LEU A 250 -14.96 10.71 -17.91
N GLU A 251 -15.50 11.91 -17.71
CA GLU A 251 -15.64 12.90 -18.79
C GLU A 251 -14.26 13.36 -19.31
N LYS A 252 -13.23 13.41 -18.46
CA LYS A 252 -11.86 13.73 -18.89
C LYS A 252 -11.17 12.61 -19.64
N LEU A 253 -11.49 11.35 -19.32
CA LEU A 253 -10.99 10.20 -20.06
C LEU A 253 -11.63 10.04 -21.43
N ALA A 254 -12.86 10.55 -21.59
CA ALA A 254 -13.59 10.53 -22.85
C ALA A 254 -13.17 11.65 -23.84
N THR A 255 -12.50 12.70 -23.35
CA THR A 255 -12.01 13.80 -24.19
C THR A 255 -10.57 13.49 -24.57
N PRO A 256 -10.25 13.20 -25.87
CA PRO A 256 -8.86 13.08 -26.29
C PRO A 256 -8.12 14.38 -25.96
N SER A 257 -6.95 14.26 -25.32
CA SER A 257 -6.05 15.40 -25.19
C SER A 257 -5.66 15.87 -26.60
N ALA A 258 -6.13 17.07 -26.96
CA ALA A 258 -5.70 17.78 -28.16
C ALA A 258 -4.21 18.13 -28.09
#